data_eba20934b0b3095a5f0114fc145caf7b
#
_entry.id   eba20934b0b3095a5f0114fc145caf7b
#
_cell.length_a   1.000
_cell.length_b   1.000
_cell.length_c   1.000
_cell.angle_alpha   90.00
_cell.angle_beta   90.00
_cell.angle_gamma   90.00
#
_symmetry.space_group_name_H-M   'P 1'
#
loop_
_entity.id
_entity.type
_entity.pdbx_description
1 polymer ?
#
loop_
_entity_poly.entity_id
_entity_poly.type
_entity_poly.pdbx_seq_one_letter_code
_entity_poly.pdbx_strand_id
1 'polypeptide(L)'
;SIGNSENSSWNIQPLGVYLYEGLGGIALFYNALQQSDFDVDLSAACKAFETMMFQYTDDMLERSTDLEKESSGAYAGEASVIYVYEVLYKITGKQKYLEYAEKHCKILEYALKADENNDLIYGNAGAVIVLLNLYHLAQKDIYLQLACEAGNILIKNQNKGKWCCGNGQSLSGLSHGITGIIYALTKLNNEQFHIEYQKAIHSGLIYENTMYSD
;
A
#
# COMPACT_ATOMS: atom_id res chain seq x y z
N SER A 1 16.01 13.00 5.86
CA SER A 1 15.26 13.83 6.82
C SER A 1 15.67 15.29 6.72
N ILE A 2 14.69 16.16 6.54
CA ILE A 2 14.90 17.62 6.48
C ILE A 2 14.94 18.11 7.92
N GLY A 3 16.13 18.46 8.41
CA GLY A 3 16.31 19.00 9.76
C GLY A 3 15.92 20.47 9.83
N ASN A 4 15.18 20.86 10.85
CA ASN A 4 14.93 22.25 11.23
C ASN A 4 16.21 22.89 11.77
N SER A 5 16.44 24.11 11.38
CA SER A 5 17.71 24.85 11.39
C SER A 5 18.16 25.47 12.70
N GLU A 6 18.12 24.82 13.86
CA GLU A 6 18.81 25.39 15.02
C GLU A 6 19.54 24.38 15.94
N ASN A 7 19.35 23.08 15.74
CA ASN A 7 20.17 22.03 16.37
C ASN A 7 20.16 20.78 15.47
N SER A 8 20.87 20.82 14.34
CA SER A 8 20.93 19.70 13.40
C SER A 8 21.91 18.63 13.88
N SER A 9 21.47 17.76 14.75
CA SER A 9 22.12 16.46 14.93
C SER A 9 21.68 15.54 13.80
N TRP A 10 22.59 15.11 12.94
CA TRP A 10 22.35 14.07 11.96
C TRP A 10 22.08 12.76 12.72
N ASN A 11 20.93 12.16 12.48
CA ASN A 11 20.60 10.86 13.02
C ASN A 11 20.63 9.84 11.88
N ILE A 12 21.54 8.89 11.94
CA ILE A 12 21.64 7.78 10.99
C ILE A 12 20.68 6.69 11.49
N GLN A 13 19.66 6.41 10.70
CA GLN A 13 18.71 5.32 10.97
C GLN A 13 18.73 4.31 9.82
N PRO A 14 18.49 3.01 10.09
CA PRO A 14 18.27 2.03 9.04
C PRO A 14 17.13 2.46 8.12
N LEU A 15 17.24 2.16 6.82
CA LEU A 15 16.14 2.33 5.89
C LEU A 15 15.02 1.35 6.23
N GLY A 16 13.78 1.82 6.16
CA GLY A 16 12.61 0.96 6.17
C GLY A 16 12.53 0.08 4.92
N VAL A 17 11.50 -0.73 4.82
CA VAL A 17 11.31 -1.67 3.69
C VAL A 17 10.29 -1.17 2.67
N TYR A 18 9.49 -0.18 3.02
CA TYR A 18 8.37 0.27 2.20
C TYR A 18 8.80 0.91 0.88
N LEU A 19 7.85 1.13 0.00
CA LEU A 19 8.07 1.78 -1.30
C LEU A 19 8.59 3.21 -1.14
N TYR A 20 7.96 4.01 -0.26
CA TYR A 20 8.46 5.32 0.13
C TYR A 20 9.53 5.18 1.21
N GLU A 21 10.60 5.96 1.11
CA GLU A 21 11.67 6.08 2.11
C GLU A 21 12.34 4.76 2.51
N GLY A 22 12.21 3.71 1.64
CA GLY A 22 12.67 2.37 2.00
C GLY A 22 13.33 1.58 0.88
N LEU A 23 13.71 0.35 1.23
CA LEU A 23 14.38 -0.60 0.34
C LEU A 23 13.51 -0.96 -0.87
N GLY A 24 12.18 -0.95 -0.73
CA GLY A 24 11.25 -1.33 -1.81
C GLY A 24 11.43 -0.44 -3.04
N GLY A 25 11.42 0.89 -2.89
CA GLY A 25 11.63 1.80 -4.01
C GLY A 25 13.01 1.67 -4.65
N ILE A 26 14.05 1.48 -3.82
CA ILE A 26 15.41 1.26 -4.29
C ILE A 26 15.52 -0.05 -5.07
N ALA A 27 14.91 -1.13 -4.56
CA ALA A 27 14.88 -2.43 -5.23
C ALA A 27 14.22 -2.35 -6.61
N LEU A 28 13.08 -1.63 -6.73
CA LEU A 28 12.42 -1.40 -8.01
C LEU A 28 13.33 -0.65 -8.99
N PHE A 29 13.96 0.43 -8.53
CA PHE A 29 14.87 1.23 -9.36
C PHE A 29 16.04 0.41 -9.89
N TYR A 30 16.73 -0.34 -9.01
CA TYR A 30 17.89 -1.14 -9.42
C TYR A 30 17.50 -2.29 -10.36
N ASN A 31 16.37 -2.97 -10.13
CA ASN A 31 15.90 -4.02 -11.03
C ASN A 31 15.45 -3.46 -12.38
N ALA A 32 14.80 -2.29 -12.43
CA ALA A 32 14.45 -1.63 -13.68
C ALA A 32 15.72 -1.22 -14.47
N LEU A 33 16.70 -0.65 -13.77
CA LEU A 33 17.97 -0.25 -14.39
C LEU A 33 18.76 -1.46 -14.90
N GLN A 34 18.78 -2.59 -14.17
CA GLN A 34 19.41 -3.86 -14.60
C GLN A 34 18.79 -4.42 -15.89
N GLN A 35 17.51 -4.13 -16.14
CA GLN A 35 16.80 -4.58 -17.35
C GLN A 35 16.85 -3.55 -18.49
N SER A 36 17.46 -2.41 -18.27
CA SER A 36 17.62 -1.36 -19.28
C SER A 36 18.84 -1.60 -20.18
N ASP A 37 18.96 -0.81 -21.23
CA ASP A 37 20.11 -0.84 -22.17
C ASP A 37 21.39 -0.19 -21.61
N PHE A 38 21.40 0.20 -20.34
CA PHE A 38 22.62 0.73 -19.70
C PHE A 38 23.63 -0.38 -19.45
N ASP A 39 24.88 -0.14 -19.84
CA ASP A 39 25.99 -1.05 -19.57
C ASP A 39 26.45 -0.99 -18.10
N VAL A 40 25.63 -1.61 -17.24
CA VAL A 40 25.90 -1.66 -15.79
C VAL A 40 25.48 -3.03 -15.24
N ASP A 41 26.36 -3.66 -14.48
CA ASP A 41 26.02 -4.89 -13.75
C ASP A 41 25.62 -4.57 -12.30
N LEU A 42 24.32 -4.67 -12.04
CA LEU A 42 23.71 -4.46 -10.73
C LEU A 42 23.23 -5.76 -10.07
N SER A 43 23.60 -6.92 -10.62
CA SER A 43 23.11 -8.23 -10.20
C SER A 43 23.33 -8.50 -8.71
N ALA A 44 24.50 -8.13 -8.17
CA ALA A 44 24.81 -8.29 -6.76
C ALA A 44 23.91 -7.39 -5.86
N ALA A 45 23.67 -6.14 -6.27
CA ALA A 45 22.81 -5.24 -5.55
C ALA A 45 21.33 -5.71 -5.59
N CYS A 46 20.83 -6.10 -6.77
CA CYS A 46 19.49 -6.66 -6.92
C CYS A 46 19.30 -7.90 -6.04
N LYS A 47 20.31 -8.78 -5.96
CA LYS A 47 20.27 -9.97 -5.11
C LYS A 47 20.28 -9.61 -3.62
N ALA A 48 21.03 -8.60 -3.21
CA ALA A 48 21.03 -8.13 -1.83
C ALA A 48 19.65 -7.59 -1.43
N PHE A 49 19.02 -6.72 -2.24
CA PHE A 49 17.67 -6.23 -1.99
C PHE A 49 16.62 -7.34 -1.96
N GLU A 50 16.70 -8.30 -2.90
CA GLU A 50 15.83 -9.48 -2.90
C GLU A 50 15.91 -10.22 -1.57
N THR A 51 17.14 -10.48 -1.09
CA THR A 51 17.36 -11.20 0.17
C THR A 51 16.80 -10.43 1.36
N MET A 52 17.04 -9.12 1.44
CA MET A 52 16.56 -8.27 2.54
C MET A 52 15.02 -8.19 2.57
N MET A 53 14.37 -8.05 1.41
CA MET A 53 12.92 -7.99 1.32
C MET A 53 12.28 -9.33 1.72
N PHE A 54 12.84 -10.46 1.29
CA PHE A 54 12.34 -11.78 1.69
C PHE A 54 12.52 -12.01 3.19
N GLN A 55 13.70 -11.66 3.72
CA GLN A 55 13.98 -11.75 5.16
C GLN A 55 12.97 -10.94 5.97
N TYR A 56 12.67 -9.71 5.55
CA TYR A 56 11.66 -8.90 6.21
C TYR A 56 10.31 -9.62 6.31
N THR A 57 9.82 -10.18 5.19
CA THR A 57 8.54 -10.93 5.20
C THR A 57 8.59 -12.12 6.14
N ASP A 58 9.71 -12.86 6.13
CA ASP A 58 9.87 -14.03 7.00
C ASP A 58 9.92 -13.62 8.47
N ASP A 59 10.70 -12.60 8.82
CA ASP A 59 10.81 -12.07 10.18
C ASP A 59 9.47 -11.55 10.70
N MET A 60 8.71 -10.84 9.85
CA MET A 60 7.38 -10.32 10.23
C MET A 60 6.39 -11.46 10.53
N LEU A 61 6.43 -12.55 9.78
CA LEU A 61 5.56 -13.71 10.02
C LEU A 61 5.92 -14.46 11.31
N GLU A 62 7.17 -14.37 11.76
CA GLU A 62 7.62 -14.94 13.03
C GLU A 62 7.22 -14.06 14.23
N ARG A 63 7.02 -12.76 14.03
CA ARG A 63 6.62 -11.77 15.06
C ARG A 63 5.10 -11.76 15.25
N SER A 64 4.53 -12.73 15.90
CA SER A 64 3.07 -12.87 16.02
C SER A 64 2.35 -11.79 16.87
N THR A 65 3.06 -10.90 17.58
CA THR A 65 2.45 -10.04 18.61
C THR A 65 2.39 -8.53 18.27
N ASP A 66 3.10 -8.06 17.25
CA ASP A 66 3.21 -6.62 16.94
C ASP A 66 2.64 -6.22 15.56
N LEU A 67 2.04 -7.15 14.83
CA LEU A 67 1.52 -6.92 13.47
C LEU A 67 0.36 -5.92 13.41
N GLU A 68 -0.35 -5.74 14.52
CA GLU A 68 -1.49 -4.80 14.62
C GLU A 68 -1.10 -3.32 14.63
N LYS A 69 0.21 -3.00 14.65
CA LYS A 69 0.69 -1.61 14.68
C LYS A 69 1.17 -1.10 13.34
N GLU A 70 1.20 -1.97 12.33
CA GLU A 70 1.70 -1.62 11.01
C GLU A 70 0.61 -0.95 10.16
N SER A 71 1.04 -0.03 9.31
CA SER A 71 0.18 0.64 8.35
C SER A 71 -0.16 -0.29 7.17
N SER A 72 -1.36 -0.16 6.62
CA SER A 72 -1.84 -0.99 5.50
C SER A 72 -1.53 -0.42 4.11
N GLY A 73 -0.99 0.79 4.01
CA GLY A 73 -0.94 1.61 2.80
C GLY A 73 -0.10 1.07 1.64
N ALA A 74 -0.42 1.58 0.44
CA ALA A 74 0.25 1.16 -0.81
C ALA A 74 1.66 1.75 -1.01
N TYR A 75 2.03 2.78 -0.27
CA TYR A 75 3.33 3.46 -0.40
C TYR A 75 4.17 3.37 0.87
N ALA A 76 3.54 3.49 2.02
CA ALA A 76 4.18 3.44 3.32
C ALA A 76 3.35 2.56 4.26
N GLY A 77 3.39 1.26 4.03
CA GLY A 77 2.66 0.24 4.76
C GLY A 77 2.85 -1.14 4.13
N GLU A 78 2.23 -2.17 4.71
CA GLU A 78 2.45 -3.57 4.34
C GLU A 78 1.98 -3.88 2.91
N ALA A 79 0.94 -3.21 2.38
CA ALA A 79 0.57 -3.37 0.98
C ALA A 79 1.67 -2.89 0.04
N SER A 80 2.51 -1.92 0.43
CA SER A 80 3.63 -1.47 -0.40
C SER A 80 4.66 -2.57 -0.66
N VAL A 81 4.88 -3.46 0.30
CA VAL A 81 5.78 -4.62 0.15
C VAL A 81 5.23 -5.61 -0.88
N ILE A 82 3.91 -5.87 -0.82
CA ILE A 82 3.23 -6.70 -1.83
C ILE A 82 3.36 -6.07 -3.21
N TYR A 83 3.10 -4.77 -3.33
CA TYR A 83 3.23 -4.04 -4.59
C TYR A 83 4.67 -4.14 -5.17
N VAL A 84 5.68 -4.00 -4.32
CA VAL A 84 7.09 -4.16 -4.74
C VAL A 84 7.31 -5.57 -5.31
N TYR A 85 6.83 -6.61 -4.66
CA TYR A 85 6.94 -7.97 -5.14
C TYR A 85 6.20 -8.18 -6.47
N GLU A 86 4.98 -7.64 -6.63
CA GLU A 86 4.24 -7.69 -7.89
C GLU A 86 5.01 -7.07 -9.05
N VAL A 87 5.59 -5.88 -8.83
CA VAL A 87 6.38 -5.18 -9.85
C VAL A 87 7.67 -5.93 -10.15
N LEU A 88 8.37 -6.44 -9.14
CA LEU A 88 9.58 -7.26 -9.33
C LEU A 88 9.27 -8.56 -10.08
N TYR A 89 8.12 -9.19 -9.82
CA TYR A 89 7.66 -10.33 -10.62
C TYR A 89 7.46 -9.95 -12.09
N LYS A 90 6.78 -8.83 -12.36
CA LYS A 90 6.56 -8.33 -13.74
C LYS A 90 7.86 -7.99 -14.46
N ILE A 91 8.83 -7.41 -13.77
CA ILE A 91 10.14 -7.03 -14.35
C ILE A 91 11.01 -8.26 -14.62
N THR A 92 11.04 -9.23 -13.68
CA THR A 92 12.05 -10.31 -13.70
C THR A 92 11.51 -11.66 -14.14
N GLY A 93 10.19 -11.86 -14.10
CA GLY A 93 9.54 -13.17 -14.34
C GLY A 93 9.77 -14.20 -13.23
N LYS A 94 10.45 -13.85 -12.12
CA LYS A 94 10.79 -14.81 -11.05
C LYS A 94 9.56 -15.11 -10.19
N GLN A 95 9.05 -16.32 -10.29
CA GLN A 95 7.87 -16.80 -9.55
C GLN A 95 7.96 -16.59 -8.04
N LYS A 96 9.17 -16.62 -7.48
CA LYS A 96 9.43 -16.44 -6.06
C LYS A 96 8.90 -15.08 -5.52
N TYR A 97 8.91 -14.02 -6.33
CA TYR A 97 8.33 -12.74 -5.92
C TYR A 97 6.81 -12.84 -5.72
N LEU A 98 6.12 -13.56 -6.61
CA LEU A 98 4.68 -13.76 -6.45
C LEU A 98 4.37 -14.60 -5.21
N GLU A 99 5.16 -15.66 -4.94
CA GLU A 99 5.03 -16.47 -3.72
C GLU A 99 5.20 -15.62 -2.45
N TYR A 100 6.15 -14.68 -2.46
CA TYR A 100 6.36 -13.77 -1.32
C TYR A 100 5.28 -12.68 -1.21
N ALA A 101 4.74 -12.18 -2.34
CA ALA A 101 3.57 -11.31 -2.32
C ALA A 101 2.38 -12.01 -1.63
N GLU A 102 2.09 -13.25 -2.04
CA GLU A 102 1.04 -14.07 -1.43
C GLU A 102 1.29 -14.36 0.06
N LYS A 103 2.56 -14.65 0.41
CA LYS A 103 2.97 -14.91 1.79
C LYS A 103 2.77 -13.66 2.67
N HIS A 104 3.11 -12.48 2.13
CA HIS A 104 3.00 -11.19 2.82
C HIS A 104 1.55 -10.73 3.06
N CYS A 105 0.59 -11.23 2.28
CA CYS A 105 -0.84 -10.97 2.49
C CYS A 105 -1.32 -11.36 3.90
N LYS A 106 -0.68 -12.34 4.54
CA LYS A 106 -1.01 -12.71 5.93
C LYS A 106 -0.68 -11.59 6.92
N ILE A 107 0.41 -10.86 6.66
CA ILE A 107 0.81 -9.70 7.47
C ILE A 107 -0.18 -8.56 7.23
N LEU A 108 -0.47 -8.27 5.95
CA LEU A 108 -1.42 -7.23 5.58
C LEU A 108 -2.81 -7.47 6.20
N GLU A 109 -3.28 -8.72 6.27
CA GLU A 109 -4.58 -9.04 6.88
C GLU A 109 -4.70 -8.55 8.33
N TYR A 110 -3.62 -8.62 9.12
CA TYR A 110 -3.58 -8.06 10.47
C TYR A 110 -3.55 -6.54 10.44
N ALA A 111 -2.68 -5.95 9.62
CA ALA A 111 -2.57 -4.50 9.49
C ALA A 111 -3.91 -3.85 9.09
N LEU A 112 -4.66 -4.42 8.14
CA LEU A 112 -5.98 -3.92 7.71
C LEU A 112 -6.94 -3.69 8.87
N LYS A 113 -6.97 -4.62 9.83
CA LYS A 113 -7.94 -4.59 10.94
C LYS A 113 -7.61 -3.56 12.00
N ALA A 114 -6.34 -3.22 12.12
CA ALA A 114 -5.84 -2.32 13.16
C ALA A 114 -5.60 -0.89 12.65
N ASP A 115 -5.43 -0.72 11.33
CA ASP A 115 -5.10 0.57 10.74
C ASP A 115 -6.31 1.50 10.70
N GLU A 116 -6.17 2.66 11.32
CA GLU A 116 -7.17 3.73 11.31
C GLU A 116 -7.06 4.65 10.09
N ASN A 117 -5.99 4.55 9.30
CA ASN A 117 -5.80 5.34 8.10
C ASN A 117 -6.65 4.80 6.94
N ASN A 118 -7.19 5.73 6.17
CA ASN A 118 -8.11 5.39 5.09
C ASN A 118 -7.54 5.70 3.71
N ASP A 119 -6.46 6.46 3.61
CA ASP A 119 -5.94 7.01 2.35
C ASP A 119 -5.16 5.97 1.50
N LEU A 120 -4.64 6.41 0.34
CA LEU A 120 -3.85 5.55 -0.55
C LEU A 120 -2.43 5.32 -0.03
N ILE A 121 -1.81 6.31 0.61
CA ILE A 121 -0.40 6.28 0.97
C ILE A 121 -0.17 5.37 2.18
N TYR A 122 -0.93 5.59 3.24
CA TYR A 122 -0.75 4.93 4.53
C TYR A 122 -1.86 3.93 4.87
N GLY A 123 -3.04 3.98 4.20
CA GLY A 123 -4.25 3.35 4.69
C GLY A 123 -4.90 2.34 3.76
N ASN A 124 -6.08 1.91 4.19
CA ASN A 124 -6.83 0.81 3.61
C ASN A 124 -7.22 1.01 2.13
N ALA A 125 -7.36 2.26 1.64
CA ALA A 125 -7.60 2.49 0.21
C ALA A 125 -6.41 2.04 -0.66
N GLY A 126 -5.18 2.24 -0.16
CA GLY A 126 -3.99 1.71 -0.81
C GLY A 126 -3.96 0.19 -0.87
N ALA A 127 -4.31 -0.45 0.25
CA ALA A 127 -4.38 -1.90 0.32
C ALA A 127 -5.41 -2.49 -0.67
N VAL A 128 -6.60 -1.86 -0.82
CA VAL A 128 -7.59 -2.27 -1.83
C VAL A 128 -6.97 -2.33 -3.22
N ILE A 129 -6.26 -1.28 -3.64
CA ILE A 129 -5.67 -1.22 -5.00
C ILE A 129 -4.61 -2.32 -5.20
N VAL A 130 -3.74 -2.52 -4.23
CA VAL A 130 -2.69 -3.55 -4.32
C VAL A 130 -3.30 -4.96 -4.33
N LEU A 131 -4.26 -5.23 -3.46
CA LEU A 131 -4.93 -6.54 -3.43
C LEU A 131 -5.70 -6.85 -4.71
N LEU A 132 -6.32 -5.85 -5.36
CA LEU A 132 -6.94 -6.03 -6.67
C LEU A 132 -5.89 -6.34 -7.75
N ASN A 133 -4.72 -5.69 -7.72
CA ASN A 133 -3.63 -6.02 -8.64
C ASN A 133 -3.15 -7.46 -8.42
N LEU A 134 -2.98 -7.88 -7.17
CA LEU A 134 -2.57 -9.25 -6.84
C LEU A 134 -3.64 -10.27 -7.26
N TYR A 135 -4.93 -9.95 -7.08
CA TYR A 135 -6.04 -10.78 -7.56
C TYR A 135 -5.94 -11.02 -9.08
N HIS A 136 -5.73 -9.95 -9.86
CA HIS A 136 -5.57 -10.09 -11.32
C HIS A 136 -4.29 -10.83 -11.71
N LEU A 137 -3.24 -10.72 -10.93
CA LEU A 137 -1.96 -11.34 -11.22
C LEU A 137 -1.95 -12.84 -10.87
N ALA A 138 -2.45 -13.18 -9.69
CA ALA A 138 -2.42 -14.54 -9.15
C ALA A 138 -3.68 -15.37 -9.48
N GLN A 139 -4.79 -14.71 -9.90
CA GLN A 139 -6.09 -15.32 -10.22
C GLN A 139 -6.66 -16.17 -9.07
N LYS A 140 -6.57 -15.65 -7.83
CA LYS A 140 -7.05 -16.30 -6.61
C LYS A 140 -8.06 -15.41 -5.88
N ASP A 141 -9.28 -15.89 -5.69
CA ASP A 141 -10.40 -15.15 -5.09
C ASP A 141 -10.13 -14.67 -3.66
N ILE A 142 -9.20 -15.29 -2.93
CA ILE A 142 -8.84 -14.87 -1.58
C ILE A 142 -8.36 -13.42 -1.55
N TYR A 143 -7.68 -12.93 -2.59
CA TYR A 143 -7.20 -11.55 -2.63
C TYR A 143 -8.31 -10.54 -2.93
N LEU A 144 -9.32 -10.94 -3.72
CA LEU A 144 -10.54 -10.16 -3.87
C LEU A 144 -11.33 -10.10 -2.55
N GLN A 145 -11.39 -11.21 -1.80
CA GLN A 145 -12.02 -11.22 -0.48
C GLN A 145 -11.32 -10.27 0.51
N LEU A 146 -9.99 -10.29 0.57
CA LEU A 146 -9.22 -9.34 1.38
C LEU A 146 -9.42 -7.88 0.94
N ALA A 147 -9.50 -7.62 -0.37
CA ALA A 147 -9.82 -6.29 -0.89
C ALA A 147 -11.21 -5.84 -0.45
N CYS A 148 -12.20 -6.75 -0.43
CA CYS A 148 -13.54 -6.49 0.09
C CYS A 148 -13.53 -6.21 1.59
N GLU A 149 -12.70 -6.91 2.39
CA GLU A 149 -12.55 -6.61 3.82
C GLU A 149 -12.02 -5.19 4.03
N ALA A 150 -10.96 -4.79 3.31
CA ALA A 150 -10.43 -3.43 3.34
C ALA A 150 -11.48 -2.40 2.91
N GLY A 151 -12.23 -2.67 1.84
CA GLY A 151 -13.33 -1.82 1.37
C GLY A 151 -14.45 -1.67 2.40
N ASN A 152 -14.79 -2.73 3.12
CA ASN A 152 -15.80 -2.69 4.20
C ASN A 152 -15.32 -1.86 5.40
N ILE A 153 -14.02 -1.87 5.71
CA ILE A 153 -13.44 -0.98 6.72
C ILE A 153 -13.58 0.49 6.27
N LEU A 154 -13.30 0.79 5.00
CA LEU A 154 -13.49 2.14 4.46
C LEU A 154 -14.94 2.60 4.58
N ILE A 155 -15.94 1.74 4.25
CA ILE A 155 -17.36 2.08 4.44
C ILE A 155 -17.67 2.37 5.90
N LYS A 156 -17.21 1.51 6.82
CA LYS A 156 -17.44 1.66 8.26
C LYS A 156 -16.87 2.97 8.81
N ASN A 157 -15.71 3.40 8.28
CA ASN A 157 -15.02 4.61 8.71
C ASN A 157 -15.58 5.90 8.07
N GLN A 158 -16.48 5.78 7.09
CA GLN A 158 -17.12 6.94 6.49
C GLN A 158 -18.14 7.58 7.44
N ASN A 159 -18.06 8.89 7.62
CA ASN A 159 -19.05 9.68 8.35
C ASN A 159 -19.57 10.83 7.48
N LYS A 160 -20.82 10.76 7.02
CA LYS A 160 -21.47 11.78 6.19
C LYS A 160 -20.64 12.18 4.95
N GLY A 161 -20.09 11.20 4.25
CA GLY A 161 -19.24 11.40 3.07
C GLY A 161 -17.78 11.69 3.37
N LYS A 162 -17.39 11.83 4.63
CA LYS A 162 -16.01 12.13 5.05
C LYS A 162 -15.28 10.87 5.46
N TRP A 163 -13.98 10.86 5.18
CA TRP A 163 -13.00 10.01 5.85
C TRP A 163 -11.98 10.93 6.53
N CYS A 164 -11.78 10.75 7.81
CA CYS A 164 -10.80 11.52 8.55
C CYS A 164 -9.43 10.86 8.47
N CYS A 165 -8.39 11.67 8.32
CA CYS A 165 -7.00 11.25 8.51
C CYS A 165 -6.66 11.21 10.00
N GLY A 166 -5.48 10.65 10.37
CA GLY A 166 -5.06 10.49 11.75
C GLY A 166 -5.05 11.76 12.62
N ASN A 167 -5.09 12.96 12.01
CA ASN A 167 -5.24 14.25 12.68
C ASN A 167 -6.71 14.74 12.81
N GLY A 168 -7.68 13.91 12.43
CA GLY A 168 -9.10 14.24 12.47
C GLY A 168 -9.60 15.14 11.33
N GLN A 169 -8.72 15.52 10.40
CA GLN A 169 -9.09 16.32 9.22
C GLN A 169 -9.49 15.41 8.05
N SER A 170 -10.41 15.91 7.23
CA SER A 170 -10.77 15.30 5.95
C SER A 170 -10.13 16.12 4.83
N LEU A 171 -9.33 15.48 4.00
CA LEU A 171 -8.59 16.12 2.91
C LEU A 171 -9.24 15.78 1.57
N SER A 172 -9.14 16.69 0.60
CA SER A 172 -9.40 16.41 -0.80
C SER A 172 -8.15 15.86 -1.48
N GLY A 173 -8.32 15.31 -2.69
CA GLY A 173 -7.23 14.86 -3.53
C GLY A 173 -6.91 13.36 -3.42
N LEU A 174 -5.96 12.92 -4.26
CA LEU A 174 -5.73 11.49 -4.50
C LEU A 174 -4.91 10.81 -3.39
N SER A 175 -3.82 11.42 -2.96
CA SER A 175 -2.83 10.74 -2.10
C SER A 175 -3.36 10.48 -0.69
N HIS A 176 -3.84 11.53 -0.02
CA HIS A 176 -4.28 11.51 1.37
C HIS A 176 -5.75 11.87 1.55
N GLY A 177 -6.49 12.01 0.47
CA GLY A 177 -7.84 12.58 0.50
C GLY A 177 -8.92 11.65 -0.01
N ILE A 178 -10.12 12.21 0.00
CA ILE A 178 -11.37 11.53 -0.36
C ILE A 178 -11.33 10.98 -1.78
N THR A 179 -10.73 11.69 -2.74
CA THR A 179 -10.63 11.23 -4.13
C THR A 179 -9.94 9.88 -4.22
N GLY A 180 -8.86 9.66 -3.47
CA GLY A 180 -8.13 8.38 -3.45
C GLY A 180 -8.97 7.23 -2.90
N ILE A 181 -9.74 7.50 -1.86
CA ILE A 181 -10.64 6.51 -1.25
C ILE A 181 -11.79 6.17 -2.21
N ILE A 182 -12.40 7.18 -2.82
CA ILE A 182 -13.43 6.99 -3.86
C ILE A 182 -12.88 6.18 -5.03
N TYR A 183 -11.65 6.48 -5.48
CA TYR A 183 -10.99 5.73 -6.55
C TYR A 183 -10.84 4.25 -6.18
N ALA A 184 -10.37 3.94 -4.98
CA ALA A 184 -10.19 2.57 -4.51
C ALA A 184 -11.55 1.83 -4.43
N LEU A 185 -12.56 2.44 -3.82
CA LEU A 185 -13.91 1.87 -3.74
C LEU A 185 -14.54 1.68 -5.12
N THR A 186 -14.30 2.60 -6.07
CA THR A 186 -14.79 2.46 -7.45
C THR A 186 -14.15 1.28 -8.15
N LYS A 187 -12.83 1.10 -8.01
CA LYS A 187 -12.13 -0.08 -8.56
C LYS A 187 -12.67 -1.37 -7.98
N LEU A 188 -12.84 -1.42 -6.65
CA LEU A 188 -13.39 -2.59 -5.97
C LEU A 188 -14.82 -2.90 -6.41
N ASN A 189 -15.68 -1.87 -6.53
CA ASN A 189 -17.08 -2.04 -6.96
C ASN A 189 -17.20 -2.50 -8.42
N ASN A 190 -16.24 -2.25 -9.26
CA ASN A 190 -16.20 -2.77 -10.63
C ASN A 190 -15.87 -4.27 -10.67
N GLU A 191 -15.06 -4.76 -9.73
CA GLU A 191 -14.74 -6.18 -9.60
C GLU A 191 -15.84 -6.95 -8.85
N GLN A 192 -16.29 -6.39 -7.75
CA GLN A 192 -17.31 -6.96 -6.85
C GLN A 192 -18.37 -5.92 -6.55
N PHE A 193 -19.45 -5.91 -7.34
CA PHE A 193 -20.54 -4.96 -7.14
C PHE A 193 -21.17 -5.09 -5.74
N HIS A 194 -21.26 -3.95 -5.04
CA HIS A 194 -21.98 -3.87 -3.78
C HIS A 194 -22.63 -2.48 -3.62
N ILE A 195 -23.92 -2.45 -3.30
CA ILE A 195 -24.69 -1.21 -3.22
C ILE A 195 -24.15 -0.22 -2.17
N GLU A 196 -23.55 -0.71 -1.08
CA GLU A 196 -22.98 0.16 -0.05
C GLU A 196 -21.70 0.85 -0.54
N TYR A 197 -20.90 0.23 -1.44
CA TYR A 197 -19.78 0.90 -2.10
C TYR A 197 -20.29 2.08 -2.95
N GLN A 198 -21.35 1.88 -3.73
CA GLN A 198 -21.93 2.98 -4.52
C GLN A 198 -22.44 4.12 -3.66
N LYS A 199 -23.12 3.84 -2.55
CA LYS A 199 -23.59 4.85 -1.60
C LYS A 199 -22.43 5.63 -1.00
N ALA A 200 -21.37 4.93 -0.57
CA ALA A 200 -20.18 5.55 0.00
C ALA A 200 -19.45 6.46 -1.01
N ILE A 201 -19.27 5.97 -2.25
CA ILE A 201 -18.70 6.73 -3.36
C ILE A 201 -19.53 8.00 -3.61
N HIS A 202 -20.85 7.86 -3.75
CA HIS A 202 -21.74 8.99 -4.04
C HIS A 202 -21.71 10.04 -2.94
N SER A 203 -21.80 9.63 -1.67
CA SER A 203 -21.74 10.56 -0.54
C SER A 203 -20.36 11.23 -0.41
N GLY A 204 -19.28 10.52 -0.72
CA GLY A 204 -17.95 11.08 -0.77
C GLY A 204 -17.78 12.14 -1.85
N LEU A 205 -18.28 11.90 -3.07
CA LEU A 205 -18.27 12.88 -4.16
C LEU A 205 -19.06 14.15 -3.81
N ILE A 206 -20.25 14.00 -3.20
CA ILE A 206 -21.04 15.16 -2.75
C ILE A 206 -20.24 15.97 -1.74
N TYR A 207 -19.62 15.33 -0.75
CA TYR A 207 -18.84 16.02 0.26
C TYR A 207 -17.60 16.68 -0.36
N GLU A 208 -16.85 15.99 -1.21
CA GLU A 208 -15.65 16.54 -1.84
C GLU A 208 -15.96 17.79 -2.66
N ASN A 209 -17.09 17.81 -3.39
CA ASN A 209 -17.53 18.99 -4.12
C ASN A 209 -17.76 20.21 -3.20
N THR A 210 -18.03 20.01 -1.92
CA THR A 210 -18.16 21.14 -0.96
C THR A 210 -16.81 21.76 -0.56
N MET A 211 -15.70 21.08 -0.87
CA MET A 211 -14.34 21.53 -0.54
C MET A 211 -13.74 22.45 -1.61
N TYR A 212 -14.37 22.53 -2.78
CA TYR A 212 -13.96 23.44 -3.84
C TYR A 212 -14.83 24.70 -3.75
N SER A 213 -14.18 25.85 -3.59
CA SER A 213 -14.82 27.17 -3.72
C SER A 213 -14.61 27.66 -5.15
N ASP A 214 -15.67 28.22 -5.76
CA ASP A 214 -15.60 28.99 -7.01
C ASP A 214 -14.73 30.23 -6.85
#